data_60980a2d4b99d5954998cfa1d763e118
#
_entry.id   60980a2d4b99d5954998cfa1d763e118
#
_cell.length_a   1.000
_cell.length_b   1.000
_cell.length_c   1.000
_cell.angle_alpha   90.00
_cell.angle_beta   90.00
_cell.angle_gamma   90.00
#
_symmetry.space_group_name_H-M   'P 1'
#
loop_
_entity.id
_entity.type
_entity.pdbx_description
1 polymer ?
#
loop_
_entity_poly.entity_id
_entity_poly.type
_entity_poly.pdbx_seq_one_letter_code
_entity_poly.pdbx_strand_id
1 'polypeptide(L)'
;MVSILADESADRVWQGLVGALSGPDTLWTVDSADCFYDEGLRDGIYTPDELRAALAVGGVCFARLFAMPRGRRLEGEVKTHADVRACGCEALVICTDCAYLEVFSQNADLLERAAQAA
;
A
#
# COMPACT_ATOMS: atom_id res chain seq x y z
N MET A 1 6.71 12.18 -1.93
CA MET A 1 6.23 11.11 -2.82
C MET A 1 7.41 10.40 -3.47
N VAL A 2 7.34 9.10 -3.56
CA VAL A 2 8.29 8.27 -4.30
C VAL A 2 7.53 7.48 -5.35
N SER A 3 7.99 7.51 -6.60
CA SER A 3 7.40 6.73 -7.69
C SER A 3 8.34 5.59 -8.06
N ILE A 4 7.79 4.41 -8.17
CA ILE A 4 8.53 3.18 -8.45
C ILE A 4 7.90 2.50 -9.64
N LEU A 5 8.70 2.21 -10.66
CA LEU A 5 8.27 1.37 -11.76
C LEU A 5 8.64 -0.08 -11.42
N ALA A 6 7.64 -0.91 -11.21
CA ALA A 6 7.81 -2.33 -10.92
C ALA A 6 7.25 -3.12 -12.09
N ASP A 7 8.10 -3.61 -12.95
CA ASP A 7 7.71 -4.43 -14.09
C ASP A 7 7.45 -5.90 -13.70
N GLU A 8 8.21 -6.84 -14.21
CA GLU A 8 8.01 -8.27 -13.96
C GLU A 8 8.22 -8.71 -12.52
N SER A 9 8.81 -7.87 -11.68
CA SER A 9 9.09 -8.17 -10.27
C SER A 9 8.18 -7.42 -9.30
N ALA A 10 7.02 -6.93 -9.76
CA ALA A 10 6.09 -6.15 -8.96
C ALA A 10 5.75 -6.80 -7.61
N ASP A 11 5.57 -8.10 -7.58
CA ASP A 11 5.22 -8.83 -6.35
C ASP A 11 6.31 -8.72 -5.28
N ARG A 12 7.58 -8.74 -5.68
CA ARG A 12 8.70 -8.57 -4.75
C ARG A 12 8.75 -7.15 -4.21
N VAL A 13 8.54 -6.17 -5.08
CA VAL A 13 8.55 -4.74 -4.68
C VAL A 13 7.43 -4.47 -3.69
N TRP A 14 6.23 -4.96 -3.95
CA TRP A 14 5.11 -4.85 -3.04
C TRP A 14 5.44 -5.39 -1.64
N GLN A 15 5.95 -6.60 -1.58
CA GLN A 15 6.27 -7.24 -0.31
C GLN A 15 7.35 -6.48 0.44
N GLY A 16 8.38 -6.00 -0.27
CA GLY A 16 9.42 -5.16 0.31
C GLY A 16 8.87 -3.85 0.86
N LEU A 17 7.97 -3.20 0.13
CA LEU A 17 7.32 -1.95 0.56
C LEU A 17 6.47 -2.16 1.81
N VAL A 18 5.66 -3.20 1.86
CA VAL A 18 4.84 -3.51 3.03
C VAL A 18 5.74 -3.73 4.24
N GLY A 19 6.82 -4.47 4.10
CA GLY A 19 7.79 -4.67 5.18
C GLY A 19 8.44 -3.37 5.64
N ALA A 20 8.90 -2.55 4.70
CA ALA A 20 9.59 -1.29 4.99
C ALA A 20 8.68 -0.24 5.65
N LEU A 21 7.39 -0.22 5.27
CA LEU A 21 6.42 0.79 5.72
C LEU A 21 5.61 0.35 6.94
N SER A 22 5.73 -0.90 7.38
CA SER A 22 4.97 -1.41 8.51
C SER A 22 5.75 -1.28 9.81
N GLY A 23 5.10 -0.73 10.83
CA GLY A 23 5.55 -0.83 12.22
C GLY A 23 4.91 -2.04 12.92
N PRO A 24 5.20 -2.23 14.24
CA PRO A 24 4.72 -3.40 14.99
C PRO A 24 3.20 -3.56 15.03
N ASP A 25 2.48 -2.45 15.01
CA ASP A 25 1.01 -2.43 15.17
C ASP A 25 0.30 -1.87 13.93
N THR A 26 0.99 -1.77 12.80
CA THR A 26 0.39 -1.25 11.57
C THR A 26 -0.68 -2.20 11.04
N LEU A 27 -1.84 -1.67 10.73
CA LEU A 27 -2.87 -2.35 9.94
C LEU A 27 -2.99 -1.65 8.59
N TRP A 28 -3.18 -2.43 7.56
CA TRP A 28 -3.33 -1.92 6.21
C TRP A 28 -4.79 -1.95 5.78
N THR A 29 -5.30 -0.81 5.33
CA THR A 29 -6.62 -0.74 4.71
C THR A 29 -6.44 -0.70 3.20
N VAL A 30 -7.10 -1.62 2.52
CA VAL A 30 -7.10 -1.72 1.06
C VAL A 30 -8.44 -1.27 0.53
N ASP A 31 -8.43 -0.35 -0.42
CA ASP A 31 -9.63 0.01 -1.15
C ASP A 31 -9.38 0.04 -2.65
N SER A 32 -10.45 0.03 -3.43
CA SER A 32 -10.41 0.09 -4.90
C SER A 32 -9.53 -1.00 -5.51
N ALA A 33 -9.42 -2.15 -4.87
CA ALA A 33 -8.62 -3.26 -5.39
C ALA A 33 -9.27 -3.85 -6.64
N ASP A 34 -8.47 -3.97 -7.70
CA ASP A 34 -8.86 -4.61 -8.96
C ASP A 34 -7.78 -5.62 -9.33
N CYS A 35 -8.13 -6.89 -9.26
CA CYS A 35 -7.23 -8.02 -9.48
C CYS A 35 -7.79 -8.96 -10.53
N PHE A 36 -6.88 -9.62 -11.28
CA PHE A 36 -7.26 -10.65 -12.25
C PHE A 36 -7.73 -11.94 -11.58
N TYR A 37 -7.27 -12.23 -10.35
CA TYR A 37 -7.55 -13.48 -9.67
C TYR A 37 -8.48 -13.29 -8.49
N ASP A 38 -9.46 -14.18 -8.35
CA ASP A 38 -10.44 -14.11 -7.25
C ASP A 38 -9.81 -14.32 -5.87
N GLU A 39 -8.70 -15.07 -5.80
CA GLU A 39 -7.97 -15.29 -4.54
C GLU A 39 -6.99 -14.16 -4.21
N GLY A 40 -6.86 -13.18 -5.08
CA GLY A 40 -5.93 -12.07 -4.90
C GLY A 40 -6.41 -11.01 -3.92
N LEU A 41 -5.75 -9.86 -3.99
CA LEU A 41 -6.03 -8.73 -3.11
C LEU A 41 -7.48 -8.25 -3.26
N ARG A 42 -8.14 -8.01 -2.13
CA ARG A 42 -9.50 -7.47 -2.05
C ARG A 42 -9.55 -6.31 -1.08
N ASP A 43 -10.60 -5.51 -1.17
CA ASP A 43 -10.85 -4.44 -0.21
C ASP A 43 -11.03 -5.03 1.19
N GLY A 44 -10.42 -4.41 2.19
CA GLY A 44 -10.50 -4.88 3.57
C GLY A 44 -9.34 -4.37 4.42
N ILE A 45 -9.27 -4.92 5.62
CA ILE A 45 -8.21 -4.61 6.59
C ILE A 45 -7.32 -5.84 6.76
N TYR A 46 -6.01 -5.61 6.71
CA TYR A 46 -4.99 -6.67 6.73
C TYR A 46 -3.92 -6.35 7.76
N THR A 47 -3.41 -7.40 8.42
CA THR A 47 -2.08 -7.32 9.05
C THR A 47 -1.02 -7.29 7.95
N PRO A 48 0.23 -6.85 8.24
CA PRO A 48 1.29 -6.90 7.22
C PRO A 48 1.50 -8.28 6.61
N ASP A 49 1.44 -9.34 7.41
CA ASP A 49 1.61 -10.71 6.91
C ASP A 49 0.46 -11.16 6.03
N GLU A 50 -0.77 -10.85 6.42
CA GLU A 50 -1.95 -11.13 5.60
C GLU A 50 -1.89 -10.38 4.27
N LEU A 51 -1.46 -9.12 4.28
CA LEU A 51 -1.33 -8.32 3.08
C LEU A 51 -0.27 -8.89 2.14
N ARG A 52 0.89 -9.27 2.68
CA ARG A 52 1.94 -9.91 1.87
C ARG A 52 1.46 -11.20 1.22
N ALA A 53 0.71 -12.01 1.95
CA ALA A 53 0.14 -13.24 1.42
C ALA A 53 -0.84 -12.98 0.27
N ALA A 54 -1.71 -11.98 0.42
CA ALA A 54 -2.65 -11.59 -0.64
C ALA A 54 -1.91 -11.06 -1.87
N LEU A 55 -0.89 -10.23 -1.67
CA LEU A 55 -0.09 -9.68 -2.77
C LEU A 55 0.74 -10.76 -3.49
N ALA A 56 1.13 -11.82 -2.79
CA ALA A 56 1.89 -12.91 -3.38
C ALA A 56 1.10 -13.70 -4.44
N VAL A 57 -0.23 -13.65 -4.39
CA VAL A 57 -1.07 -14.24 -5.44
C VAL A 57 -0.85 -13.54 -6.78
N GLY A 58 -0.55 -12.24 -6.76
CA GLY A 58 -0.29 -11.46 -7.97
C GLY A 58 -1.56 -10.99 -8.67
N GLY A 59 -1.38 -10.43 -9.86
CA GLY A 59 -2.48 -9.99 -10.71
C GLY A 59 -3.16 -8.70 -10.27
N VAL A 60 -2.53 -7.89 -9.44
CA VAL A 60 -3.06 -6.59 -9.01
C VAL A 60 -2.89 -5.56 -10.13
N CYS A 61 -4.00 -5.04 -10.65
CA CYS A 61 -4.00 -4.00 -11.67
C CYS A 61 -4.08 -2.61 -11.08
N PHE A 62 -4.95 -2.44 -10.09
CA PHE A 62 -5.13 -1.19 -9.36
C PHE A 62 -5.41 -1.51 -7.90
N ALA A 63 -4.84 -0.73 -6.99
CA ALA A 63 -5.17 -0.81 -5.57
C ALA A 63 -4.63 0.42 -4.84
N ARG A 64 -5.31 0.79 -3.75
CA ARG A 64 -4.81 1.77 -2.79
C ARG A 64 -4.62 1.07 -1.45
N LEU A 65 -3.42 1.17 -0.90
CA LEU A 65 -3.03 0.53 0.35
C LEU A 65 -2.65 1.60 1.37
N PHE A 66 -3.46 1.73 2.42
CA PHE A 66 -3.23 2.73 3.47
C PHE A 66 -2.62 2.05 4.69
N ALA A 67 -1.40 2.42 5.05
CA ALA A 67 -0.77 1.99 6.30
C ALA A 67 -1.33 2.82 7.46
N MET A 68 -2.15 2.21 8.28
CA MET A 68 -2.81 2.89 9.40
C MET A 68 -2.09 2.61 10.71
N PRO A 69 -1.81 3.65 11.52
CA PRO A 69 -1.20 3.43 12.82
C PRO A 69 -2.16 2.74 13.79
N ARG A 70 -1.62 2.21 14.88
CA ARG A 70 -2.38 1.51 15.90
C ARG A 70 -3.59 2.31 16.38
N GLY A 71 -4.75 1.64 16.41
CA GLY A 71 -5.98 2.23 16.92
C GLY A 71 -6.67 3.21 15.97
N ARG A 72 -6.10 3.43 14.80
CA ARG A 72 -6.71 4.29 13.79
C ARG A 72 -7.31 3.50 12.66
N ARG A 73 -8.48 3.97 12.21
CA ARG A 73 -9.17 3.41 11.05
C ARG A 73 -9.32 4.48 9.98
N LEU A 74 -9.30 4.06 8.73
CA LEU A 74 -9.62 4.93 7.62
C LEU A 74 -11.12 5.26 7.68
N GLU A 75 -11.45 6.56 7.77
CA GLU A 75 -12.83 7.03 7.83
C GLU A 75 -13.13 7.86 6.60
N GLY A 76 -14.35 7.66 6.05
CA GLY A 76 -14.82 8.39 4.89
C GLY A 76 -14.08 8.04 3.60
N GLU A 77 -14.34 8.84 2.58
CA GLU A 77 -13.71 8.68 1.28
C GLU A 77 -12.46 9.55 1.18
N VAL A 78 -11.39 8.98 0.62
CA VAL A 78 -10.15 9.69 0.34
C VAL A 78 -10.05 9.90 -1.16
N LYS A 79 -10.23 11.14 -1.63
CA LYS A 79 -10.24 11.50 -3.06
C LYS A 79 -9.13 12.46 -3.45
N THR A 80 -8.67 13.30 -2.54
CA THR A 80 -7.70 14.36 -2.81
C THR A 80 -6.45 14.20 -1.97
N HIS A 81 -5.38 14.94 -2.33
CA HIS A 81 -4.18 14.97 -1.50
C HIS A 81 -4.46 15.52 -0.09
N ALA A 82 -5.40 16.48 0.02
CA ALA A 82 -5.82 16.99 1.32
C ALA A 82 -6.47 15.89 2.16
N ASP A 83 -7.30 15.04 1.56
CA ASP A 83 -7.92 13.91 2.24
C ASP A 83 -6.87 12.91 2.71
N VAL A 84 -5.86 12.63 1.89
CA VAL A 84 -4.73 11.75 2.29
C VAL A 84 -4.02 12.30 3.52
N ARG A 85 -3.72 13.60 3.53
CA ARG A 85 -3.07 14.23 4.68
C ARG A 85 -3.95 14.19 5.94
N ALA A 86 -5.25 14.33 5.77
CA ALA A 86 -6.21 14.37 6.88
C ALA A 86 -6.59 12.99 7.42
N CYS A 87 -6.44 11.92 6.63
CA CYS A 87 -6.93 10.59 7.01
C CYS A 87 -6.13 9.92 8.13
N GLY A 88 -4.94 10.41 8.42
CA GLY A 88 -4.09 9.90 9.50
C GLY A 88 -3.29 8.66 9.14
N CYS A 89 -3.20 8.29 7.87
CA CYS A 89 -2.34 7.19 7.44
C CYS A 89 -0.86 7.58 7.58
N GLU A 90 -0.01 6.60 7.87
CA GLU A 90 1.44 6.80 7.89
C GLU A 90 2.01 6.80 6.48
N ALA A 91 1.44 6.00 5.59
CA ALA A 91 1.81 5.93 4.19
C ALA A 91 0.61 5.46 3.36
N LEU A 92 0.61 5.86 2.10
CA LEU A 92 -0.34 5.37 1.09
C LEU A 92 0.47 4.85 -0.10
N VAL A 93 0.19 3.63 -0.50
CA VAL A 93 0.77 3.04 -1.71
C VAL A 93 -0.34 2.87 -2.74
N ILE A 94 -0.13 3.41 -3.93
CA ILE A 94 -1.08 3.27 -5.04
C ILE A 94 -0.41 2.48 -6.15
N CYS A 95 -1.05 1.40 -6.58
CA CYS A 95 -0.66 0.66 -7.78
C CYS A 95 -1.56 1.08 -8.94
N THR A 96 -0.94 1.39 -10.07
CA THR A 96 -1.64 1.74 -11.31
C THR A 96 -1.08 0.93 -12.47
N ASP A 97 -1.94 0.50 -13.37
CA ASP A 97 -1.57 -0.24 -14.59
C ASP A 97 -0.67 -1.46 -14.34
N CYS A 98 -0.90 -2.17 -13.24
CA CYS A 98 -0.17 -3.38 -12.86
C CYS A 98 1.32 -3.20 -12.55
N ALA A 99 1.90 -2.03 -12.76
CA ALA A 99 3.35 -1.84 -12.72
C ALA A 99 3.83 -0.58 -12.02
N TYR A 100 3.01 0.45 -11.92
CA TYR A 100 3.41 1.72 -11.34
C TYR A 100 3.00 1.77 -9.88
N LEU A 101 3.98 1.94 -8.99
CA LEU A 101 3.76 2.10 -7.57
C LEU A 101 4.15 3.51 -7.16
N GLU A 102 3.24 4.20 -6.50
CA GLU A 102 3.49 5.51 -5.93
C GLU A 102 3.31 5.44 -4.43
N VAL A 103 4.28 5.96 -3.68
CA VAL A 103 4.26 5.97 -2.22
C VAL A 103 4.16 7.41 -1.75
N PHE A 104 3.15 7.69 -0.95
CA PHE A 104 2.92 8.99 -0.34
C PHE A 104 3.05 8.87 1.17
N SER A 105 3.78 9.78 1.79
CA SER A 105 3.88 9.88 3.24
C SER A 105 4.29 11.29 3.64
N GLN A 106 3.86 11.73 4.82
CA GLN A 106 4.35 12.94 5.45
C GLN A 106 5.65 12.70 6.22
N ASN A 107 6.04 11.44 6.37
CA ASN A 107 7.26 11.04 7.07
C ASN A 107 8.37 10.77 6.05
N ALA A 108 9.38 11.64 6.02
CA ALA A 108 10.50 11.53 5.09
C ALA A 108 11.30 10.22 5.27
N ASP A 109 11.40 9.72 6.50
CA ASP A 109 12.10 8.47 6.78
C ASP A 109 11.39 7.28 6.14
N LEU A 110 10.05 7.27 6.15
CA LEU A 110 9.28 6.23 5.47
C LEU A 110 9.48 6.28 3.95
N LEU A 111 9.50 7.46 3.37
CA LEU A 111 9.76 7.61 1.93
C LEU A 111 11.16 7.11 1.56
N GLU A 112 12.16 7.39 2.40
CA GLU A 112 13.51 6.88 2.19
C GLU A 112 13.56 5.35 2.27
N ARG A 113 12.91 4.76 3.27
CA ARG A 113 12.82 3.30 3.39
C ARG A 113 12.11 2.67 2.20
N ALA A 114 11.05 3.29 1.71
CA ALA A 114 10.35 2.82 0.51
C ALA A 114 11.27 2.84 -0.71
N ALA A 115 12.02 3.90 -0.91
CA ALA A 115 12.96 4.02 -2.03
C ALA A 115 14.06 2.95 -1.97
N GLN A 116 14.54 2.62 -0.77
CA GLN A 116 15.56 1.58 -0.58
C GLN A 116 15.01 0.16 -0.76
N ALA A 117 13.73 -0.06 -0.47
CA ALA A 117 13.08 -1.36 -0.60
C ALA A 117 12.70 -1.71 -2.05
N ALA A 118 12.73 -0.74 -2.93
CA ALA A 118 12.37 -0.90 -4.34
C ALA A 118 13.58 -1.44 -5.21
#